data_054d4f2d09bcee9782587374b244a1f3
#
_entry.id   054d4f2d09bcee9782587374b244a1f3
#
_cell.length_a   1.000
_cell.length_b   1.000
_cell.length_c   1.000
_cell.angle_alpha   90.00
_cell.angle_beta   90.00
_cell.angle_gamma   90.00
#
_symmetry.space_group_name_H-M   'P 1'
#
loop_
_entity.id
_entity.type
_entity.pdbx_description
1 polymer ?
#
loop_
_entity_poly.entity_id
_entity_poly.type
_entity_poly.pdbx_seq_one_letter_code
_entity_poly.pdbx_strand_id
1 'polypeptide(L)'
;MDFSQDSEPPVEKPVMIAAMQDMGMVGSIVVEFIANNLNAVPFRTARSGLPRYVIDRGGHIDLPDDRWSYSFAKDLIVFGGKSGQPQTNEEMHSVCQDVIGVAKKYSAKFIYTAGGFRTGRPLGGLPRTFVTTTSLQLTRQLEGMNFDVTPQESVITGFNGLILGYAKNSGIRGIGLYGELNEPEIPQYRAAKSVIKTLERLTYRRFGDTSELDMRAKSVDQKKGRGGGFGT
;
A
#
# COMPACT_ATOMS: atom_id res chain seq x y z
N MET A 1 -15.49 5.90 -11.71
CA MET A 1 -15.35 5.47 -10.30
C MET A 1 -16.65 5.68 -9.56
N ASP A 2 -17.12 4.65 -8.87
CA ASP A 2 -18.28 4.73 -7.99
C ASP A 2 -17.82 4.65 -6.54
N PHE A 3 -18.41 5.48 -5.69
CA PHE A 3 -18.10 5.54 -4.27
C PHE A 3 -19.37 5.34 -3.45
N SER A 4 -19.37 4.32 -2.59
CA SER A 4 -20.46 4.06 -1.65
C SER A 4 -19.97 4.16 -0.21
N GLN A 5 -20.79 4.71 0.67
CA GLN A 5 -20.50 4.74 2.10
C GLN A 5 -21.62 4.01 2.84
N ASP A 6 -21.23 2.97 3.59
CA ASP A 6 -22.17 2.06 4.24
C ASP A 6 -22.43 2.47 5.70
N SER A 7 -21.46 3.16 6.32
CA SER A 7 -21.56 3.63 7.72
C SER A 7 -20.62 4.79 8.00
N GLU A 8 -20.79 5.44 9.16
CA GLU A 8 -19.87 6.46 9.67
C GLU A 8 -18.94 5.81 10.72
N PRO A 9 -17.61 5.77 10.48
CA PRO A 9 -16.68 5.24 11.45
C PRO A 9 -16.55 6.16 12.67
N PRO A 10 -16.53 5.63 13.89
CA PRO A 10 -16.37 6.41 15.12
C PRO A 10 -14.89 6.79 15.35
N VAL A 11 -14.28 7.49 14.39
CA VAL A 11 -12.87 7.90 14.45
C VAL A 11 -12.73 9.42 14.42
N GLU A 12 -11.84 9.94 15.23
CA GLU A 12 -11.48 11.35 15.25
C GLU A 12 -9.97 11.50 15.06
N LYS A 13 -9.57 12.35 14.10
CA LYS A 13 -8.17 12.61 13.75
C LYS A 13 -7.34 11.34 13.53
N PRO A 14 -7.82 10.37 12.74
CA PRO A 14 -7.14 9.08 12.57
C PRO A 14 -5.79 9.26 11.89
N VAL A 15 -4.95 8.24 12.06
CA VAL A 15 -3.87 7.96 11.12
C VAL A 15 -4.47 7.26 9.90
N MET A 16 -4.13 7.70 8.70
CA MET A 16 -4.59 7.07 7.47
C MET A 16 -3.45 6.31 6.80
N ILE A 17 -3.68 5.04 6.47
CA ILE A 17 -2.78 4.23 5.66
C ILE A 17 -3.53 3.92 4.36
N ALA A 18 -3.00 4.40 3.24
CA ALA A 18 -3.64 4.26 1.93
C ALA A 18 -2.63 3.72 0.93
N ALA A 19 -2.84 2.48 0.46
CA ALA A 19 -1.99 1.87 -0.55
C ALA A 19 -2.77 0.91 -1.45
N MET A 20 -2.33 0.81 -2.69
CA MET A 20 -2.84 -0.12 -3.67
C MET A 20 -1.74 -1.09 -4.12
N GLN A 21 -2.16 -2.13 -4.83
CA GLN A 21 -1.24 -3.07 -5.44
C GLN A 21 -0.25 -2.35 -6.36
N ASP A 22 1.02 -2.68 -6.20
CA ASP A 22 2.14 -2.16 -6.98
C ASP A 22 3.16 -3.26 -7.27
N MET A 23 4.39 -2.89 -7.64
CA MET A 23 5.44 -3.87 -7.85
C MET A 23 5.68 -4.73 -6.59
N GLY A 24 5.76 -6.03 -6.78
CA GLY A 24 5.89 -6.98 -5.67
C GLY A 24 4.65 -7.06 -4.77
N MET A 25 3.53 -6.45 -5.15
CA MET A 25 2.29 -6.40 -4.37
C MET A 25 2.47 -5.84 -2.95
N VAL A 26 3.55 -5.07 -2.71
CA VAL A 26 3.91 -4.62 -1.35
C VAL A 26 2.81 -3.78 -0.74
N GLY A 27 2.25 -2.81 -1.49
CA GLY A 27 1.18 -1.95 -0.99
C GLY A 27 -0.07 -2.72 -0.56
N SER A 28 -0.57 -3.63 -1.41
CA SER A 28 -1.75 -4.44 -1.08
C SER A 28 -1.49 -5.39 0.09
N ILE A 29 -0.33 -6.06 0.14
CA ILE A 29 0.03 -6.94 1.27
C ILE A 29 0.03 -6.16 2.59
N VAL A 30 0.58 -4.95 2.61
CA VAL A 30 0.65 -4.12 3.82
C VAL A 30 -0.73 -3.75 4.32
N VAL A 31 -1.60 -3.21 3.44
CA VAL A 31 -2.94 -2.76 3.85
C VAL A 31 -3.83 -3.94 4.25
N GLU A 32 -3.77 -5.07 3.53
CA GLU A 32 -4.52 -6.27 3.89
C GLU A 32 -4.05 -6.86 5.22
N PHE A 33 -2.74 -6.95 5.44
CA PHE A 33 -2.18 -7.42 6.70
C PHE A 33 -2.70 -6.58 7.88
N ILE A 34 -2.62 -5.26 7.77
CA ILE A 34 -3.04 -4.34 8.83
C ILE A 34 -4.55 -4.46 9.07
N ALA A 35 -5.36 -4.43 8.00
CA ALA A 35 -6.82 -4.51 8.11
C ALA A 35 -7.27 -5.83 8.76
N ASN A 36 -6.69 -6.96 8.34
CA ASN A 36 -7.04 -8.28 8.86
C ASN A 36 -6.63 -8.46 10.32
N ASN A 37 -5.38 -8.12 10.68
CA ASN A 37 -4.88 -8.31 12.05
C ASN A 37 -5.56 -7.39 13.08
N LEU A 38 -6.03 -6.23 12.66
CA LEU A 38 -6.78 -5.31 13.52
C LEU A 38 -8.29 -5.54 13.49
N ASN A 39 -8.78 -6.53 12.73
CA ASN A 39 -10.20 -6.75 12.49
C ASN A 39 -10.90 -5.45 12.06
N ALA A 40 -10.29 -4.73 11.12
CA ALA A 40 -10.79 -3.44 10.67
C ALA A 40 -12.16 -3.59 9.98
N VAL A 41 -13.11 -2.74 10.35
CA VAL A 41 -14.48 -2.78 9.85
C VAL A 41 -14.60 -1.91 8.60
N PRO A 42 -15.04 -2.46 7.47
CA PRO A 42 -15.31 -1.67 6.26
C PRO A 42 -16.44 -0.66 6.50
N PHE A 43 -16.30 0.56 5.93
CA PHE A 43 -17.32 1.59 6.02
C PHE A 43 -17.57 2.35 4.71
N ARG A 44 -16.66 2.23 3.74
CA ARG A 44 -16.77 2.88 2.43
C ARG A 44 -16.06 2.03 1.38
N THR A 45 -16.58 2.04 0.16
CA THR A 45 -16.00 1.32 -0.98
C THR A 45 -15.80 2.27 -2.16
N ALA A 46 -14.66 2.14 -2.83
CA ALA A 46 -14.39 2.69 -4.15
C ALA A 46 -14.39 1.54 -5.18
N ARG A 47 -15.10 1.68 -6.29
CA ARG A 47 -15.22 0.67 -7.32
C ARG A 47 -14.91 1.25 -8.70
N SER A 48 -14.15 0.52 -9.51
CA SER A 48 -13.95 0.87 -10.91
C SER A 48 -15.24 0.74 -11.69
N GLY A 49 -15.57 1.73 -12.50
CA GLY A 49 -16.81 1.74 -13.28
C GLY A 49 -16.73 0.93 -14.57
N LEU A 50 -15.54 0.84 -15.17
CA LEU A 50 -15.34 0.20 -16.48
C LEU A 50 -14.01 -0.57 -16.50
N PRO A 51 -14.03 -1.87 -16.22
CA PRO A 51 -12.85 -2.70 -16.34
C PRO A 51 -12.41 -2.80 -17.80
N ARG A 52 -11.09 -2.80 -18.04
CA ARG A 52 -10.51 -2.92 -19.39
C ARG A 52 -10.22 -4.36 -19.79
N TYR A 53 -10.57 -5.31 -18.96
CA TYR A 53 -10.33 -6.72 -19.20
C TYR A 53 -11.53 -7.54 -18.72
N VAL A 54 -11.61 -8.76 -19.20
CA VAL A 54 -12.55 -9.75 -18.74
C VAL A 54 -11.77 -10.94 -18.17
N ILE A 55 -12.43 -11.71 -17.33
CA ILE A 55 -11.86 -12.94 -16.77
C ILE A 55 -12.50 -14.12 -17.51
N ASP A 56 -11.69 -14.91 -18.22
CA ASP A 56 -12.13 -16.19 -18.76
C ASP A 56 -12.00 -17.26 -17.66
N ARG A 57 -13.11 -17.86 -17.29
CA ARG A 57 -13.21 -18.96 -16.32
C ARG A 57 -13.50 -20.29 -17.01
N GLY A 58 -12.65 -20.67 -17.96
CA GLY A 58 -12.79 -21.93 -18.69
C GLY A 58 -13.93 -21.89 -19.71
N GLY A 59 -14.00 -20.85 -20.53
CA GLY A 59 -14.99 -20.66 -21.58
C GLY A 59 -16.22 -19.82 -21.15
N HIS A 60 -16.22 -19.31 -19.92
CA HIS A 60 -17.22 -18.37 -19.42
C HIS A 60 -16.56 -17.03 -19.05
N ILE A 61 -17.14 -15.93 -19.52
CA ILE A 61 -16.62 -14.59 -19.30
C ILE A 61 -17.28 -13.94 -18.10
N ASP A 62 -16.46 -13.49 -17.14
CA ASP A 62 -16.85 -12.63 -16.04
C ASP A 62 -16.21 -11.24 -16.16
N LEU A 63 -16.90 -10.24 -15.63
CA LEU A 63 -16.31 -8.93 -15.40
C LEU A 63 -15.55 -8.93 -14.07
N PRO A 64 -14.35 -8.33 -14.01
CA PRO A 64 -13.67 -8.13 -12.73
C PRO A 64 -14.48 -7.17 -11.84
N ASP A 65 -14.45 -7.42 -10.53
CA ASP A 65 -15.00 -6.52 -9.52
C ASP A 65 -13.84 -5.79 -8.86
N ASP A 66 -13.25 -4.83 -9.59
CA ASP A 66 -12.14 -4.03 -9.09
C ASP A 66 -12.64 -3.01 -8.08
N ARG A 67 -12.34 -3.30 -6.81
CA ARG A 67 -12.76 -2.49 -5.67
C ARG A 67 -11.67 -2.35 -4.62
N TRP A 68 -11.74 -1.22 -3.93
CA TRP A 68 -10.89 -0.88 -2.79
C TRP A 68 -11.78 -0.43 -1.64
N SER A 69 -11.45 -0.86 -0.43
CA SER A 69 -12.25 -0.58 0.74
C SER A 69 -11.55 0.39 1.68
N TYR A 70 -12.33 1.26 2.29
CA TYR A 70 -11.94 1.98 3.49
C TYR A 70 -12.44 1.20 4.69
N SER A 71 -11.53 0.85 5.58
CA SER A 71 -11.85 0.17 6.83
C SER A 71 -11.28 0.95 8.00
N PHE A 72 -11.92 0.86 9.17
CA PHE A 72 -11.43 1.51 10.38
C PHE A 72 -11.15 0.50 11.49
N ALA A 73 -10.16 0.80 12.31
CA ALA A 73 -9.88 0.09 13.56
C ALA A 73 -9.28 1.08 14.56
N LYS A 74 -9.93 1.26 15.69
CA LYS A 74 -9.52 2.26 16.71
C LYS A 74 -9.40 3.67 16.08
N ASP A 75 -8.19 4.25 16.11
CA ASP A 75 -7.86 5.57 15.56
C ASP A 75 -7.15 5.49 14.18
N LEU A 76 -7.42 4.43 13.43
CA LEU A 76 -6.81 4.15 12.13
C LEU A 76 -7.88 4.02 11.05
N ILE A 77 -7.62 4.61 9.88
CA ILE A 77 -8.31 4.30 8.62
C ILE A 77 -7.31 3.63 7.69
N VAL A 78 -7.70 2.49 7.14
CA VAL A 78 -6.93 1.75 6.13
C VAL A 78 -7.70 1.78 4.82
N PHE A 79 -7.04 2.20 3.75
CA PHE A 79 -7.59 2.17 2.39
C PHE A 79 -6.75 1.28 1.49
N GLY A 80 -7.41 0.40 0.76
CA GLY A 80 -6.79 -0.48 -0.24
C GLY A 80 -7.56 -1.77 -0.45
N GLY A 81 -6.89 -2.77 -1.01
CA GLY A 81 -7.47 -4.08 -1.33
C GLY A 81 -6.59 -4.90 -2.26
N LYS A 82 -7.17 -6.02 -2.74
CA LYS A 82 -6.48 -6.97 -3.64
C LYS A 82 -6.49 -6.55 -5.09
N SER A 83 -7.42 -5.70 -5.49
CA SER A 83 -7.53 -5.23 -6.87
C SER A 83 -6.28 -4.45 -7.28
N GLY A 84 -5.92 -4.58 -8.54
CA GLY A 84 -4.89 -3.76 -9.16
C GLY A 84 -5.19 -2.27 -9.05
N GLN A 85 -4.32 -1.44 -9.59
CA GLN A 85 -4.59 0.00 -9.63
C GLN A 85 -5.63 0.33 -10.71
N PRO A 86 -6.36 1.46 -10.58
CA PRO A 86 -7.23 1.95 -11.64
C PRO A 86 -6.53 2.03 -12.98
N GLN A 87 -7.23 1.64 -14.03
CA GLN A 87 -6.64 1.47 -15.37
C GLN A 87 -6.58 2.77 -16.19
N THR A 88 -7.31 3.81 -15.75
CA THR A 88 -7.31 5.12 -16.41
C THR A 88 -6.74 6.19 -15.48
N ASN A 89 -6.13 7.22 -16.07
CA ASN A 89 -5.67 8.38 -15.30
C ASN A 89 -6.82 9.09 -14.59
N GLU A 90 -7.98 9.17 -15.25
CA GLU A 90 -9.19 9.79 -14.68
C GLU A 90 -9.64 9.07 -13.41
N GLU A 91 -9.75 7.75 -13.44
CA GLU A 91 -10.09 6.95 -12.25
C GLU A 91 -9.01 7.04 -11.18
N MET A 92 -7.73 7.03 -11.57
CA MET A 92 -6.61 7.20 -10.65
C MET A 92 -6.68 8.55 -9.91
N HIS A 93 -6.92 9.63 -10.63
CA HIS A 93 -7.09 10.94 -10.01
C HIS A 93 -8.37 11.02 -9.15
N SER A 94 -9.46 10.43 -9.60
CA SER A 94 -10.72 10.37 -8.87
C SER A 94 -10.56 9.66 -7.51
N VAL A 95 -9.88 8.53 -7.48
CA VAL A 95 -9.65 7.81 -6.21
C VAL A 95 -8.68 8.56 -5.30
N CYS A 96 -7.65 9.21 -5.82
CA CYS A 96 -6.77 10.07 -5.00
C CYS A 96 -7.57 11.23 -4.37
N GLN A 97 -8.45 11.87 -5.12
CA GLN A 97 -9.33 12.93 -4.62
C GLN A 97 -10.28 12.43 -3.53
N ASP A 98 -10.87 11.24 -3.71
CA ASP A 98 -11.75 10.64 -2.71
C ASP A 98 -10.99 10.31 -1.41
N VAL A 99 -9.79 9.73 -1.50
CA VAL A 99 -8.94 9.45 -0.33
C VAL A 99 -8.62 10.74 0.43
N ILE A 100 -8.29 11.82 -0.26
CA ILE A 100 -8.06 13.13 0.37
C ILE A 100 -9.36 13.69 0.97
N GLY A 101 -10.50 13.51 0.31
CA GLY A 101 -11.81 13.87 0.83
C GLY A 101 -12.11 13.17 2.16
N VAL A 102 -11.90 11.87 2.23
CA VAL A 102 -12.05 11.07 3.45
C VAL A 102 -11.06 11.53 4.52
N ALA A 103 -9.79 11.75 4.18
CA ALA A 103 -8.78 12.24 5.13
C ALA A 103 -9.19 13.60 5.74
N LYS A 104 -9.70 14.53 4.94
CA LYS A 104 -10.20 15.83 5.40
C LYS A 104 -11.46 15.69 6.26
N LYS A 105 -12.43 14.87 5.83
CA LYS A 105 -13.68 14.62 6.58
C LYS A 105 -13.40 14.21 8.02
N TYR A 106 -12.45 13.28 8.22
CA TYR A 106 -12.09 12.80 9.56
C TYR A 106 -10.90 13.53 10.19
N SER A 107 -10.41 14.63 9.58
CA SER A 107 -9.30 15.43 10.10
C SER A 107 -8.01 14.62 10.29
N ALA A 108 -7.71 13.69 9.40
CA ALA A 108 -6.47 12.93 9.41
C ALA A 108 -5.26 13.86 9.25
N LYS A 109 -4.30 13.76 10.17
CA LYS A 109 -3.09 14.60 10.16
C LYS A 109 -1.99 14.05 9.27
N PHE A 110 -1.99 12.73 9.06
CA PHE A 110 -0.99 12.02 8.27
C PHE A 110 -1.68 11.03 7.33
N ILE A 111 -1.13 10.94 6.12
CA ILE A 111 -1.38 9.84 5.20
C ILE A 111 -0.07 9.09 5.02
N TYR A 112 -0.09 7.79 5.32
CA TYR A 112 0.99 6.87 4.99
C TYR A 112 0.61 6.09 3.75
N THR A 113 1.57 5.87 2.85
CA THR A 113 1.41 4.94 1.73
C THR A 113 2.52 3.90 1.74
N ALA A 114 2.32 2.79 1.07
CA ALA A 114 3.26 1.68 1.02
C ALA A 114 3.46 1.20 -0.41
N GLY A 115 4.68 0.77 -0.74
CA GLY A 115 5.00 0.26 -2.04
C GLY A 115 6.32 -0.49 -2.10
N GLY A 116 6.66 -0.98 -3.30
CA GLY A 116 7.93 -1.61 -3.59
C GLY A 116 8.95 -0.63 -4.17
N PHE A 117 10.23 -0.87 -3.91
CA PHE A 117 11.36 -0.11 -4.47
C PHE A 117 12.42 -1.07 -5.01
N ARG A 118 12.63 -1.06 -6.34
CA ARG A 118 13.62 -1.90 -6.99
C ARG A 118 15.01 -1.26 -6.90
N THR A 119 15.94 -1.91 -6.22
CA THR A 119 17.31 -1.40 -6.05
C THR A 119 18.33 -2.02 -7.00
N GLY A 120 18.02 -3.18 -7.60
CA GLY A 120 18.95 -3.93 -8.44
C GLY A 120 20.14 -4.56 -7.68
N ARG A 121 20.12 -4.52 -6.34
CA ARG A 121 21.15 -5.11 -5.49
C ARG A 121 20.70 -6.47 -4.97
N PRO A 122 21.62 -7.43 -4.76
CA PRO A 122 21.27 -8.65 -4.06
C PRO A 122 20.73 -8.34 -2.65
N LEU A 123 19.60 -8.91 -2.31
CA LEU A 123 19.01 -8.73 -0.96
C LEU A 123 19.66 -9.72 0.00
N GLY A 124 20.42 -9.21 0.96
CA GLY A 124 20.97 -9.98 2.09
C GLY A 124 20.13 -9.71 3.35
N GLY A 125 19.32 -10.68 3.78
CA GLY A 125 18.55 -10.57 5.01
C GLY A 125 17.18 -9.85 4.82
N LEU A 126 16.74 -9.06 5.84
CA LEU A 126 15.50 -8.32 5.77
C LEU A 126 15.68 -7.10 4.84
N PRO A 127 14.80 -6.92 3.84
CA PRO A 127 14.84 -5.77 2.96
C PRO A 127 14.78 -4.44 3.73
N ARG A 128 15.47 -3.41 3.25
CA ARG A 128 15.35 -2.06 3.80
C ARG A 128 14.01 -1.45 3.40
N THR A 129 13.59 -0.46 4.16
CA THR A 129 12.44 0.38 3.79
C THR A 129 12.92 1.82 3.63
N PHE A 130 12.76 2.36 2.44
CA PHE A 130 13.05 3.76 2.15
C PHE A 130 11.82 4.60 2.42
N VAL A 131 12.04 5.80 2.98
CA VAL A 131 10.96 6.77 3.21
C VAL A 131 11.09 7.95 2.25
N THR A 132 9.96 8.46 1.80
CA THR A 132 9.84 9.76 1.14
C THR A 132 8.73 10.56 1.79
N THR A 133 8.78 11.88 1.74
CA THR A 133 7.82 12.72 2.46
C THR A 133 7.32 13.89 1.64
N THR A 134 6.23 14.51 2.11
CA THR A 134 5.65 15.69 1.47
C THR A 134 6.38 17.00 1.79
N SER A 135 7.39 17.02 2.67
CA SER A 135 8.16 18.23 2.99
C SER A 135 9.60 17.95 3.42
N LEU A 136 10.54 18.82 3.05
CA LEU A 136 11.94 18.71 3.46
C LEU A 136 12.13 18.70 4.97
N GLN A 137 11.32 19.45 5.72
CA GLN A 137 11.37 19.45 7.18
C GLN A 137 11.09 18.06 7.74
N LEU A 138 10.04 17.40 7.24
CA LEU A 138 9.68 16.05 7.67
C LEU A 138 10.75 15.03 7.27
N THR A 139 11.34 15.17 6.07
CA THR A 139 12.46 14.34 5.63
C THR A 139 13.63 14.41 6.60
N ARG A 140 14.10 15.63 6.93
CA ARG A 140 15.21 15.84 7.88
C ARG A 140 14.91 15.28 9.28
N GLN A 141 13.67 15.39 9.74
CA GLN A 141 13.26 14.79 11.01
C GLN A 141 13.40 13.25 10.99
N LEU A 142 12.96 12.61 9.90
CA LEU A 142 13.08 11.15 9.76
C LEU A 142 14.54 10.70 9.61
N GLU A 143 15.37 11.43 8.88
CA GLU A 143 16.81 11.17 8.81
C GLU A 143 17.46 11.24 10.20
N GLY A 144 17.12 12.26 11.00
CA GLY A 144 17.58 12.39 12.38
C GLY A 144 17.09 11.28 13.32
N MET A 145 16.02 10.57 12.94
CA MET A 145 15.51 9.38 13.65
C MET A 145 16.03 8.05 13.06
N ASN A 146 17.04 8.09 12.19
CA ASN A 146 17.65 6.94 11.51
C ASN A 146 16.66 6.13 10.67
N PHE A 147 15.83 6.83 9.88
CA PHE A 147 15.08 6.22 8.79
C PHE A 147 15.85 6.41 7.47
N ASP A 148 15.89 5.37 6.65
CA ASP A 148 16.49 5.42 5.31
C ASP A 148 15.62 6.27 4.40
N VAL A 149 16.12 7.40 3.93
CA VAL A 149 15.45 8.25 2.93
C VAL A 149 15.80 7.75 1.54
N THR A 150 14.91 7.95 0.57
CA THR A 150 15.20 7.61 -0.85
C THR A 150 16.51 8.28 -1.31
N PRO A 151 17.48 7.48 -1.82
CA PRO A 151 18.87 7.94 -1.93
C PRO A 151 19.13 8.89 -3.10
N GLN A 152 18.19 9.02 -4.02
CA GLN A 152 18.36 9.84 -5.24
C GLN A 152 17.01 10.35 -5.75
N GLU A 153 17.06 11.34 -6.62
CA GLU A 153 15.88 11.80 -7.34
C GLU A 153 15.30 10.66 -8.18
N SER A 154 14.00 10.48 -8.08
CA SER A 154 13.28 9.43 -8.79
C SER A 154 11.82 9.81 -9.03
N VAL A 155 11.20 9.15 -10.00
CA VAL A 155 9.77 9.29 -10.28
C VAL A 155 9.03 8.13 -9.64
N ILE A 156 8.03 8.46 -8.81
CA ILE A 156 7.14 7.48 -8.20
C ILE A 156 5.80 7.58 -8.92
N THR A 157 5.43 6.53 -9.64
CA THR A 157 4.21 6.45 -10.44
C THR A 157 3.09 5.73 -9.70
N GLY A 158 1.86 5.80 -10.24
CA GLY A 158 0.69 5.11 -9.72
C GLY A 158 0.16 5.72 -8.43
N PHE A 159 -0.86 5.06 -7.86
CA PHE A 159 -1.56 5.54 -6.68
C PHE A 159 -0.62 5.87 -5.51
N ASN A 160 0.31 4.96 -5.19
CA ASN A 160 1.18 5.08 -4.02
C ASN A 160 2.17 6.26 -4.09
N GLY A 161 2.42 6.82 -5.29
CA GLY A 161 3.15 8.06 -5.48
C GLY A 161 2.21 9.27 -5.52
N LEU A 162 1.16 9.18 -6.34
CA LEU A 162 0.23 10.29 -6.57
C LEU A 162 -0.46 10.76 -5.29
N ILE A 163 -0.84 9.86 -4.40
CA ILE A 163 -1.51 10.20 -3.15
C ILE A 163 -0.66 11.13 -2.26
N LEU A 164 0.67 11.01 -2.30
CA LEU A 164 1.56 11.93 -1.60
C LEU A 164 1.53 13.33 -2.22
N GLY A 165 1.48 13.43 -3.54
CA GLY A 165 1.31 14.70 -4.25
C GLY A 165 0.00 15.39 -3.88
N TYR A 166 -1.11 14.64 -3.86
CA TYR A 166 -2.42 15.12 -3.44
C TYR A 166 -2.44 15.55 -1.97
N ALA A 167 -1.81 14.77 -1.08
CA ALA A 167 -1.66 15.11 0.34
C ALA A 167 -0.90 16.43 0.50
N LYS A 168 0.24 16.59 -0.18
CA LYS A 168 1.05 17.82 -0.19
C LYS A 168 0.22 19.03 -0.60
N ASN A 169 -0.49 18.94 -1.74
CA ASN A 169 -1.32 20.03 -2.26
C ASN A 169 -2.52 20.36 -1.35
N SER A 170 -2.91 19.41 -0.51
CA SER A 170 -4.02 19.56 0.45
C SER A 170 -3.59 19.95 1.87
N GLY A 171 -2.30 20.21 2.09
CA GLY A 171 -1.76 20.54 3.40
C GLY A 171 -1.74 19.39 4.40
N ILE A 172 -1.92 18.14 3.94
CA ILE A 172 -1.85 16.94 4.77
C ILE A 172 -0.42 16.39 4.71
N ARG A 173 0.15 16.06 5.86
CA ARG A 173 1.49 15.44 5.90
C ARG A 173 1.43 14.03 5.34
N GLY A 174 2.31 13.70 4.42
CA GLY A 174 2.38 12.39 3.79
C GLY A 174 3.76 11.74 3.95
N ILE A 175 3.78 10.43 4.18
CA ILE A 175 4.98 9.60 4.24
C ILE A 175 4.76 8.36 3.38
N GLY A 176 5.59 8.19 2.36
CA GLY A 176 5.67 6.97 1.56
C GLY A 176 6.74 6.04 2.11
N LEU A 177 6.42 4.76 2.19
CA LEU A 177 7.31 3.70 2.67
C LEU A 177 7.47 2.66 1.56
N TYR A 178 8.69 2.51 1.07
CA TYR A 178 8.98 1.67 -0.07
C TYR A 178 9.96 0.56 0.32
N GLY A 179 9.45 -0.66 0.39
CA GLY A 179 10.23 -1.85 0.72
C GLY A 179 11.14 -2.27 -0.45
N GLU A 180 12.41 -2.49 -0.15
CA GLU A 180 13.40 -2.92 -1.13
C GLU A 180 13.05 -4.30 -1.69
N LEU A 181 13.12 -4.44 -3.03
CA LEU A 181 12.84 -5.69 -3.73
C LEU A 181 13.65 -5.81 -5.02
N ASN A 182 13.78 -7.05 -5.53
CA ASN A 182 14.46 -7.33 -6.81
C ASN A 182 13.52 -7.92 -7.87
N GLU A 183 12.44 -8.58 -7.46
CA GLU A 183 11.52 -9.29 -8.35
C GLU A 183 10.12 -8.71 -8.24
N PRO A 184 9.84 -7.67 -9.04
CA PRO A 184 8.60 -6.90 -8.96
C PRO A 184 7.35 -7.67 -9.41
N GLU A 185 7.52 -8.77 -10.14
CA GLU A 185 6.42 -9.55 -10.74
C GLU A 185 5.75 -10.53 -9.76
N ILE A 186 6.39 -10.80 -8.62
CA ILE A 186 5.90 -11.76 -7.63
C ILE A 186 5.72 -11.12 -6.26
N PRO A 187 4.83 -11.68 -5.40
CA PRO A 187 4.57 -11.14 -4.08
C PRO A 187 5.83 -11.06 -3.20
N GLN A 188 6.14 -9.88 -2.71
CA GLN A 188 7.34 -9.58 -1.92
C GLN A 188 7.02 -9.43 -0.43
N TYR A 189 6.67 -10.55 0.23
CA TYR A 189 6.26 -10.58 1.65
C TYR A 189 7.32 -10.06 2.62
N ARG A 190 8.63 -10.28 2.34
CA ARG A 190 9.71 -9.73 3.18
C ARG A 190 9.80 -8.22 3.10
N ALA A 191 9.61 -7.65 1.90
CA ALA A 191 9.56 -6.20 1.71
C ALA A 191 8.35 -5.60 2.43
N ALA A 192 7.17 -6.21 2.29
CA ALA A 192 5.97 -5.80 3.02
C ALA A 192 6.15 -5.89 4.54
N LYS A 193 6.79 -6.93 5.06
CA LYS A 193 7.15 -7.06 6.48
C LYS A 193 8.03 -5.91 6.95
N SER A 194 9.06 -5.55 6.16
CA SER A 194 9.94 -4.43 6.48
C SER A 194 9.17 -3.10 6.55
N VAL A 195 8.26 -2.86 5.58
CA VAL A 195 7.38 -1.68 5.57
C VAL A 195 6.48 -1.64 6.81
N ILE A 196 5.86 -2.77 7.18
CA ILE A 196 5.01 -2.87 8.37
C ILE A 196 5.81 -2.53 9.63
N LYS A 197 7.03 -3.07 9.78
CA LYS A 197 7.90 -2.75 10.93
C LYS A 197 8.30 -1.27 10.96
N THR A 198 8.52 -0.66 9.82
CA THR A 198 8.79 0.78 9.71
C THR A 198 7.57 1.62 10.08
N LEU A 199 6.37 1.22 9.61
CA LEU A 199 5.11 1.84 10.03
C LEU A 199 4.87 1.73 11.55
N GLU A 200 5.13 0.57 12.15
CA GLU A 200 5.02 0.39 13.61
C GLU A 200 5.92 1.39 14.37
N ARG A 201 7.16 1.58 13.90
CA ARG A 201 8.10 2.56 14.49
C ARG A 201 7.60 4.00 14.34
N LEU A 202 7.12 4.38 13.14
CA LEU A 202 6.66 5.73 12.83
C LEU A 202 5.38 6.11 13.56
N THR A 203 4.48 5.15 13.72
CA THR A 203 3.15 5.40 14.29
C THR A 203 3.06 5.05 15.78
N TYR A 204 4.09 4.42 16.35
CA TYR A 204 4.09 3.87 17.70
C TYR A 204 2.93 2.90 17.94
N ARG A 205 2.52 2.16 16.90
CA ARG A 205 1.44 1.16 16.94
C ARG A 205 1.98 -0.22 16.65
N ARG A 206 1.22 -1.24 17.03
CA ARG A 206 1.47 -2.64 16.68
C ARG A 206 0.35 -3.10 15.74
N PHE A 207 0.73 -3.74 14.65
CA PHE A 207 -0.22 -4.22 13.63
C PHE A 207 -0.38 -5.74 13.64
N GLY A 208 0.29 -6.45 14.53
CA GLY A 208 0.16 -7.88 14.68
C GLY A 208 1.47 -8.65 14.51
N ASP A 209 1.37 -9.99 14.62
CA ASP A 209 2.50 -10.89 14.39
C ASP A 209 2.75 -11.07 12.89
N THR A 210 3.97 -10.81 12.47
CA THR A 210 4.39 -10.89 11.06
C THR A 210 4.91 -12.26 10.64
N SER A 211 4.79 -13.30 11.48
CA SER A 211 5.27 -14.66 11.18
C SER A 211 4.57 -15.27 9.95
N GLU A 212 3.30 -14.94 9.72
CA GLU A 212 2.57 -15.35 8.52
C GLU A 212 3.26 -14.85 7.23
N LEU A 213 3.79 -13.63 7.23
CA LEU A 213 4.49 -13.08 6.07
C LEU A 213 5.80 -13.84 5.81
N ASP A 214 6.50 -14.31 6.86
CA ASP A 214 7.68 -15.15 6.72
C ASP A 214 7.33 -16.51 6.11
N MET A 215 6.24 -17.14 6.54
CA MET A 215 5.75 -18.39 5.97
C MET A 215 5.38 -18.24 4.49
N ARG A 216 4.66 -17.18 4.15
CA ARG A 216 4.28 -16.88 2.75
C ARG A 216 5.52 -16.61 1.88
N ALA A 217 6.52 -15.87 2.39
CA ALA A 217 7.77 -15.65 1.70
C ALA A 217 8.50 -16.96 1.38
N LYS A 218 8.63 -17.86 2.37
CA LYS A 218 9.23 -19.21 2.17
C LYS A 218 8.47 -20.02 1.11
N SER A 219 7.15 -19.95 1.09
CA SER A 219 6.31 -20.63 0.10
C SER A 219 6.58 -20.16 -1.33
N VAL A 220 6.80 -18.84 -1.52
CA VAL A 220 7.17 -18.27 -2.82
C VAL A 220 8.55 -18.77 -3.24
N ASP A 221 9.54 -18.77 -2.34
CA ASP A 221 10.90 -19.25 -2.64
C ASP A 221 10.91 -20.73 -3.05
N GLN A 222 10.12 -21.58 -2.37
CA GLN A 222 10.00 -23.00 -2.70
C GLN A 222 9.39 -23.26 -4.09
N LYS A 223 8.40 -22.46 -4.48
CA LYS A 223 7.78 -22.56 -5.82
C LYS A 223 8.77 -22.21 -6.93
N LYS A 224 9.65 -21.22 -6.71
CA LYS A 224 10.72 -20.86 -7.64
C LYS A 224 11.73 -22.01 -7.83
N GLY A 225 12.18 -22.61 -6.72
CA GLY A 225 13.13 -23.71 -6.79
C GLY A 225 12.60 -24.96 -7.54
N ARG A 226 11.27 -25.13 -7.58
CA ARG A 226 10.63 -26.23 -8.32
C ARG A 226 10.36 -25.91 -9.80
N GLY A 227 10.20 -24.63 -10.15
CA GLY A 227 9.98 -24.18 -11.53
C GLY A 227 11.25 -24.04 -12.38
N GLY A 228 12.43 -24.02 -11.77
CA GLY A 228 13.73 -23.93 -12.46
C GLY A 228 14.29 -25.25 -13.02
N GLY A 229 13.54 -26.36 -12.93
CA GLY A 229 13.98 -27.70 -13.30
C GLY A 229 13.53 -28.23 -14.66
N PHE A 230 12.96 -27.41 -15.54
CA PHE A 230 12.60 -27.79 -16.91
C PHE A 230 13.29 -26.88 -17.91
N GLY A 231 14.51 -27.30 -18.35
CA GLY A 231 15.24 -26.61 -19.42
C GLY A 231 16.67 -27.09 -19.59
N THR A 232 16.87 -28.32 -20.04
CA THR A 232 18.02 -28.74 -20.87
C THR A 232 17.51 -29.53 -22.04
#